data_a914331841920b037804fdf2399f3926
#
_entry.id   a914331841920b037804fdf2399f3926
#
_cell.length_a   1.000
_cell.length_b   1.000
_cell.length_c   1.000
_cell.angle_alpha   90.00
_cell.angle_beta   90.00
_cell.angle_gamma   90.00
#
_symmetry.space_group_name_H-M   'P 1'
#
loop_
_entity.id
_entity.type
_entity.pdbx_description
1 polymer ?
#
loop_
_entity_poly.entity_id
_entity_poly.type
_entity_poly.pdbx_seq_one_letter_code
_entity_poly.pdbx_strand_id
1 'polypeptide(L)'
;MSQGETIVRFDEVSFNFGPKKPILNEVSFSVRQGTKITLMGQNGAGKSTIFGLITKTGEPESGTISIADGLSIAIARQVIPRDELGLTVREFFQKAFHKKVYDIDPRIDAVLETVNLTAKKDKVMRTFSGGQQARLLLACALIQNPD
;
A
#
# COMPACT_ATOMS: atom_id res chain seq x y z
N MET A 1 -4.82 5.52 28.74
CA MET A 1 -4.88 5.38 27.28
C MET A 1 -4.54 3.93 26.96
N SER A 2 -5.46 3.16 26.43
CA SER A 2 -5.15 1.81 25.98
C SER A 2 -4.18 1.93 24.80
N GLN A 3 -2.97 1.43 24.98
CA GLN A 3 -2.02 1.28 23.88
C GLN A 3 -2.63 0.26 22.92
N GLY A 4 -2.90 0.66 21.67
CA GLY A 4 -3.45 -0.22 20.65
C GLY A 4 -2.64 -1.52 20.54
N GLU A 5 -3.31 -2.61 20.16
CA GLU A 5 -2.69 -3.91 19.94
C GLU A 5 -1.57 -3.82 18.89
N THR A 6 -0.49 -4.58 19.07
CA THR A 6 0.59 -4.68 18.08
C THR A 6 0.07 -5.47 16.87
N ILE A 7 0.02 -4.81 15.72
CA ILE A 7 -0.50 -5.38 14.47
C ILE A 7 0.59 -5.87 13.52
N VAL A 8 1.79 -5.27 13.58
CA VAL A 8 2.97 -5.73 12.83
C VAL A 8 4.17 -5.72 13.78
N ARG A 9 4.95 -6.79 13.78
CA ARG A 9 6.20 -6.90 14.53
C ARG A 9 7.30 -7.51 13.67
N PHE A 10 8.42 -6.83 13.60
CA PHE A 10 9.69 -7.32 13.08
C PHE A 10 10.58 -7.66 14.27
N ASP A 11 11.24 -8.80 14.23
CA ASP A 11 12.12 -9.30 15.28
C ASP A 11 13.40 -9.83 14.64
N GLU A 12 14.50 -9.09 14.77
CA GLU A 12 15.84 -9.37 14.23
C GLU A 12 15.82 -9.72 12.72
N VAL A 13 15.01 -9.01 11.94
CA VAL A 13 14.81 -9.30 10.52
C VAL A 13 16.00 -8.82 9.70
N SER A 14 16.57 -9.75 8.92
CA SER A 14 17.59 -9.46 7.92
C SER A 14 17.10 -9.81 6.52
N PHE A 15 17.50 -9.02 5.52
CA PHE A 15 17.12 -9.20 4.12
C PHE A 15 18.20 -8.69 3.17
N ASN A 16 18.49 -9.47 2.11
CA ASN A 16 19.44 -9.14 1.05
C ASN A 16 18.82 -9.38 -0.34
N PHE A 17 19.27 -8.62 -1.34
CA PHE A 17 19.01 -8.92 -2.77
C PHE A 17 20.20 -9.63 -3.44
N GLY A 18 20.94 -10.47 -2.69
CA GLY A 18 22.11 -11.22 -3.18
C GLY A 18 23.33 -11.01 -2.29
N PRO A 19 24.47 -11.63 -2.62
CA PRO A 19 25.56 -11.85 -1.67
C PRO A 19 26.38 -10.61 -1.27
N LYS A 20 26.10 -9.43 -1.84
CA LYS A 20 27.05 -8.30 -1.75
C LYS A 20 26.71 -7.23 -0.72
N LYS A 21 25.48 -7.08 -0.25
CA LYS A 21 25.14 -6.04 0.74
C LYS A 21 23.82 -6.32 1.44
N PRO A 22 23.79 -6.43 2.78
CA PRO A 22 22.54 -6.49 3.50
C PRO A 22 21.77 -5.17 3.33
N ILE A 23 20.48 -5.27 3.02
CA ILE A 23 19.57 -4.14 2.94
C ILE A 23 18.92 -3.89 4.29
N LEU A 24 18.56 -4.98 4.98
CA LEU A 24 18.11 -4.96 6.36
C LEU A 24 19.06 -5.87 7.16
N ASN A 25 19.49 -5.40 8.33
CA ASN A 25 20.36 -6.13 9.22
C ASN A 25 19.80 -6.09 10.64
N GLU A 26 19.26 -7.22 11.10
CA GLU A 26 18.70 -7.41 12.46
C GLU A 26 17.72 -6.30 12.87
N VAL A 27 16.82 -5.94 11.95
CA VAL A 27 15.85 -4.85 12.16
C VAL A 27 14.72 -5.32 13.06
N SER A 28 14.49 -4.61 14.15
CA SER A 28 13.40 -4.88 15.10
C SER A 28 12.56 -3.63 15.33
N PHE A 29 11.26 -3.72 15.15
CA PHE A 29 10.28 -2.69 15.46
C PHE A 29 8.88 -3.28 15.55
N SER A 30 7.93 -2.50 16.05
CA SER A 30 6.53 -2.87 16.08
C SER A 30 5.63 -1.71 15.68
N VAL A 31 4.53 -2.03 15.02
CA VAL A 31 3.44 -1.11 14.67
C VAL A 31 2.22 -1.46 15.48
N ARG A 32 1.60 -0.46 16.10
CA ARG A 32 0.36 -0.62 16.86
C ARG A 32 -0.83 -0.10 16.08
N GLN A 33 -1.96 -0.72 16.27
CA GLN A 33 -3.22 -0.28 15.65
C GLN A 33 -3.51 1.20 15.95
N GLY A 34 -3.97 1.92 14.91
CA GLY A 34 -4.29 3.34 15.00
C GLY A 34 -3.08 4.29 15.03
N THR A 35 -1.85 3.78 14.90
CA THR A 35 -0.66 4.64 14.82
C THR A 35 -0.35 5.05 13.39
N LYS A 36 0.22 6.26 13.23
CA LYS A 36 0.79 6.74 11.98
C LYS A 36 2.30 6.73 12.09
N ILE A 37 2.97 5.96 11.24
CA ILE A 37 4.43 5.81 11.25
C ILE A 37 4.99 6.35 9.93
N THR A 38 6.04 7.17 10.04
CA THR A 38 6.80 7.65 8.89
C THR A 38 8.14 6.93 8.84
N LEU A 39 8.42 6.26 7.72
CA LEU A 39 9.69 5.61 7.45
C LEU A 39 10.55 6.52 6.57
N MET A 40 11.65 7.01 7.11
CA MET A 40 12.55 7.95 6.44
C MET A 40 13.90 7.30 6.14
N GLY A 41 14.54 7.74 5.07
CA GLY A 41 15.86 7.28 4.66
C GLY A 41 16.15 7.59 3.20
N GLN A 42 17.41 7.49 2.81
CA GLN A 42 17.86 7.68 1.43
C GLN A 42 17.25 6.63 0.48
N ASN A 43 17.33 6.89 -0.83
CA ASN A 43 16.96 5.88 -1.82
C ASN A 43 17.89 4.67 -1.70
N GLY A 44 17.32 3.48 -1.72
CA GLY A 44 18.07 2.23 -1.51
C GLY A 44 18.27 1.83 -0.04
N ALA A 45 17.76 2.61 0.94
CA ALA A 45 17.89 2.28 2.36
C ALA A 45 16.95 1.15 2.85
N GLY A 46 16.22 0.47 1.97
CA GLY A 46 15.37 -0.67 2.33
C GLY A 46 13.91 -0.32 2.68
N LYS A 47 13.47 0.93 2.51
CA LYS A 47 12.07 1.32 2.82
C LYS A 47 11.03 0.47 2.08
N SER A 48 11.19 0.34 0.77
CA SER A 48 10.29 -0.49 -0.06
C SER A 48 10.39 -1.98 0.26
N THR A 49 11.56 -2.42 0.73
CA THR A 49 11.77 -3.79 1.18
C THR A 49 10.93 -4.09 2.41
N ILE A 50 10.88 -3.18 3.39
CA ILE A 50 10.03 -3.34 4.58
C ILE A 50 8.55 -3.48 4.18
N PHE A 51 8.05 -2.63 3.26
CA PHE A 51 6.68 -2.76 2.76
C PHE A 51 6.45 -4.09 2.01
N GLY A 52 7.43 -4.53 1.20
CA GLY A 52 7.37 -5.83 0.52
C GLY A 52 7.30 -7.01 1.49
N LEU A 53 8.05 -6.96 2.59
CA LEU A 53 8.01 -7.98 3.63
C LEU A 53 6.67 -7.98 4.41
N ILE A 54 6.11 -6.80 4.70
CA ILE A 54 4.78 -6.68 5.34
C ILE A 54 3.69 -7.26 4.43
N THR A 55 3.75 -7.03 3.13
CA THR A 55 2.77 -7.55 2.16
C THR A 55 3.06 -8.96 1.67
N LYS A 56 4.07 -9.63 2.24
CA LYS A 56 4.48 -11.00 1.88
C LYS A 56 4.84 -11.16 0.39
N THR A 57 5.33 -10.09 -0.26
CA THR A 57 5.90 -10.14 -1.61
C THR A 57 7.38 -10.55 -1.61
N GLY A 58 7.98 -10.68 -0.44
CA GLY A 58 9.31 -11.20 -0.17
C GLY A 58 9.34 -11.95 1.16
N GLU A 59 10.39 -12.73 1.37
CA GLU A 59 10.62 -13.46 2.63
C GLU A 59 11.93 -12.97 3.27
N PRO A 60 12.01 -12.84 4.60
CA PRO A 60 13.24 -12.49 5.28
C PRO A 60 14.25 -13.63 5.20
N GLU A 61 15.56 -13.33 5.15
CA GLU A 61 16.62 -14.34 5.26
C GLU A 61 16.75 -14.89 6.67
N SER A 62 16.54 -14.03 7.66
CA SER A 62 16.52 -14.39 9.08
C SER A 62 15.60 -13.46 9.86
N GLY A 63 15.32 -13.83 11.11
CA GLY A 63 14.37 -13.12 11.95
C GLY A 63 12.93 -13.53 11.69
N THR A 64 12.01 -12.85 12.37
CA THR A 64 10.58 -13.18 12.32
C THR A 64 9.74 -11.95 12.06
N ILE A 65 8.74 -12.09 11.18
CA ILE A 65 7.74 -11.05 10.94
C ILE A 65 6.38 -11.61 11.36
N SER A 66 5.78 -10.97 12.36
CA SER A 66 4.45 -11.31 12.84
C SER A 66 3.47 -10.22 12.41
N ILE A 67 2.37 -10.62 11.79
CA ILE A 67 1.27 -9.74 11.40
C ILE A 67 0.02 -10.32 12.07
N ALA A 68 -0.77 -9.47 12.72
CA ALA A 68 -1.99 -9.91 13.39
C ALA A 68 -2.97 -10.55 12.37
N ASP A 69 -3.63 -11.60 12.79
CA ASP A 69 -4.57 -12.34 11.94
C ASP A 69 -5.79 -11.48 11.60
N GLY A 70 -6.29 -11.65 10.38
CA GLY A 70 -7.50 -10.98 9.91
C GLY A 70 -7.32 -9.53 9.47
N LEU A 71 -6.10 -8.97 9.53
CA LEU A 71 -5.84 -7.62 9.04
C LEU A 71 -5.91 -7.55 7.51
N SER A 72 -6.55 -6.50 7.03
CA SER A 72 -6.51 -6.10 5.62
C SER A 72 -5.42 -5.06 5.39
N ILE A 73 -4.53 -5.35 4.44
CA ILE A 73 -3.40 -4.48 4.08
C ILE A 73 -3.60 -3.97 2.66
N ALA A 74 -3.53 -2.65 2.49
CA ALA A 74 -3.50 -2.04 1.16
C ALA A 74 -2.24 -1.18 0.99
N ILE A 75 -1.71 -1.18 -0.22
CA ILE A 75 -0.56 -0.34 -0.61
C ILE A 75 -0.97 0.62 -1.70
N ALA A 76 -0.71 1.92 -1.50
CA ALA A 76 -0.73 2.89 -2.57
C ALA A 76 0.57 2.76 -3.38
N ARG A 77 0.46 2.32 -4.64
CA ARG A 77 1.59 2.22 -5.57
C ARG A 77 2.12 3.62 -5.91
N GLN A 78 3.39 3.72 -6.29
CA GLN A 78 4.01 5.00 -6.67
C GLN A 78 3.60 5.47 -8.07
N VAL A 79 3.35 4.52 -8.97
CA VAL A 79 2.99 4.77 -10.37
C VAL A 79 1.88 3.82 -10.81
N ILE A 80 1.07 4.28 -11.77
CA ILE A 80 0.09 3.42 -12.43
C ILE A 80 0.85 2.53 -13.44
N PRO A 81 0.67 1.20 -13.39
CA PRO A 81 1.25 0.31 -14.39
C PRO A 81 0.83 0.68 -15.81
N ARG A 82 1.71 0.47 -16.79
CA ARG A 82 1.46 0.85 -18.18
C ARG A 82 0.23 0.19 -18.78
N ASP A 83 -0.02 -1.05 -18.44
CA ASP A 83 -1.19 -1.84 -18.84
C ASP A 83 -2.51 -1.33 -18.22
N GLU A 84 -2.44 -0.58 -17.13
CA GLU A 84 -3.60 0.01 -16.44
C GLU A 84 -3.90 1.46 -16.90
N LEU A 85 -2.99 2.12 -17.61
CA LEU A 85 -3.18 3.49 -18.09
C LEU A 85 -4.34 3.63 -19.09
N GLY A 86 -4.72 2.55 -19.77
CA GLY A 86 -5.85 2.50 -20.69
C GLY A 86 -7.21 2.30 -20.02
N LEU A 87 -7.23 1.96 -18.74
CA LEU A 87 -8.47 1.73 -18.00
C LEU A 87 -9.20 3.05 -17.71
N THR A 88 -10.52 2.96 -17.59
CA THR A 88 -11.31 4.04 -16.98
C THR A 88 -11.12 4.06 -15.47
N VAL A 89 -11.48 5.16 -14.83
CA VAL A 89 -11.47 5.28 -13.36
C VAL A 89 -12.26 4.12 -12.73
N ARG A 90 -13.46 3.82 -13.22
CA ARG A 90 -14.28 2.72 -12.68
C ARG A 90 -13.57 1.37 -12.79
N GLU A 91 -13.02 1.04 -13.95
CA GLU A 91 -12.29 -0.22 -14.18
C GLU A 91 -11.04 -0.32 -13.29
N PHE A 92 -10.31 0.78 -13.14
CA PHE A 92 -9.13 0.84 -12.29
C PHE A 92 -9.47 0.55 -10.81
N PHE A 93 -10.51 1.19 -10.27
CA PHE A 93 -10.95 0.94 -8.91
C PHE A 93 -11.56 -0.46 -8.73
N GLN A 94 -12.25 -0.99 -9.76
CA GLN A 94 -12.79 -2.35 -9.70
C GLN A 94 -11.70 -3.42 -9.56
N LYS A 95 -10.50 -3.20 -10.11
CA LYS A 95 -9.33 -4.11 -9.95
C LYS A 95 -8.82 -4.20 -8.51
N ALA A 96 -9.13 -3.23 -7.65
CA ALA A 96 -8.79 -3.30 -6.22
C ALA A 96 -9.56 -4.40 -5.47
N PHE A 97 -10.60 -4.94 -6.07
CA PHE A 97 -11.45 -5.98 -5.47
C PHE A 97 -11.33 -7.30 -6.22
N HIS A 98 -11.24 -8.42 -5.49
CA HIS A 98 -11.22 -9.76 -6.07
C HIS A 98 -12.56 -10.17 -6.68
N LYS A 99 -13.66 -9.51 -6.28
CA LYS A 99 -15.02 -9.76 -6.78
C LYS A 99 -15.61 -8.48 -7.35
N LYS A 100 -16.55 -8.63 -8.29
CA LYS A 100 -17.28 -7.48 -8.85
C LYS A 100 -18.08 -6.78 -7.75
N VAL A 101 -17.87 -5.47 -7.62
CA VAL A 101 -18.62 -4.60 -6.71
C VAL A 101 -19.65 -3.84 -7.54
N TYR A 102 -20.93 -4.06 -7.26
CA TYR A 102 -22.03 -3.48 -8.07
C TYR A 102 -22.30 -2.02 -7.73
N ASP A 103 -22.02 -1.62 -6.48
CA ASP A 103 -22.20 -0.25 -5.95
C ASP A 103 -20.86 0.51 -5.86
N ILE A 104 -19.97 0.30 -6.84
CA ILE A 104 -18.61 0.86 -6.76
C ILE A 104 -18.57 2.39 -6.92
N ASP A 105 -19.47 2.97 -7.72
CA ASP A 105 -19.45 4.40 -8.03
C ASP A 105 -19.61 5.28 -6.78
N PRO A 106 -20.55 5.05 -5.86
CA PRO A 106 -20.62 5.81 -4.60
C PRO A 106 -19.36 5.64 -3.73
N ARG A 107 -18.73 4.46 -3.74
CA ARG A 107 -17.49 4.22 -3.00
C ARG A 107 -16.32 4.99 -3.62
N ILE A 108 -16.24 5.04 -4.96
CA ILE A 108 -15.26 5.85 -5.66
C ILE A 108 -15.45 7.34 -5.30
N ASP A 109 -16.67 7.85 -5.32
CA ASP A 109 -16.95 9.24 -4.98
C ASP A 109 -16.47 9.59 -3.57
N ALA A 110 -16.74 8.74 -2.59
CA ALA A 110 -16.32 8.94 -1.20
C ALA A 110 -14.79 8.99 -1.04
N VAL A 111 -14.05 8.08 -1.69
CA VAL A 111 -12.57 8.10 -1.59
C VAL A 111 -11.95 9.22 -2.43
N LEU A 112 -12.54 9.60 -3.54
CA LEU A 112 -12.08 10.76 -4.33
C LEU A 112 -12.25 12.06 -3.56
N GLU A 113 -13.35 12.23 -2.82
CA GLU A 113 -13.55 13.37 -1.91
C GLU A 113 -12.44 13.40 -0.83
N THR A 114 -12.12 12.26 -0.23
CA THR A 114 -11.07 12.15 0.79
C THR A 114 -9.70 12.60 0.27
N VAL A 115 -9.37 12.34 -0.99
CA VAL A 115 -8.12 12.76 -1.61
C VAL A 115 -8.23 14.11 -2.35
N ASN A 116 -9.34 14.81 -2.19
CA ASN A 116 -9.63 16.10 -2.79
C ASN A 116 -9.43 16.09 -4.32
N LEU A 117 -10.06 15.14 -4.99
CA LEU A 117 -10.03 14.96 -6.44
C LEU A 117 -11.44 14.75 -7.00
N THR A 118 -11.80 15.50 -8.04
CA THR A 118 -13.01 15.26 -8.82
C THR A 118 -12.66 14.57 -10.12
N ALA A 119 -13.27 13.43 -10.40
CA ALA A 119 -13.04 12.65 -11.62
C ALA A 119 -14.31 11.95 -12.09
N LYS A 120 -14.56 11.99 -13.42
CA LYS A 120 -15.60 11.19 -14.05
C LYS A 120 -15.15 9.72 -14.08
N LYS A 121 -16.07 8.78 -13.80
CA LYS A 121 -15.79 7.34 -13.74
C LYS A 121 -15.41 6.72 -15.07
N ASP A 122 -15.83 7.31 -16.17
CA ASP A 122 -15.52 6.90 -17.56
C ASP A 122 -14.25 7.55 -18.12
N LYS A 123 -13.64 8.48 -17.40
CA LYS A 123 -12.39 9.12 -17.79
C LYS A 123 -11.23 8.13 -17.70
N VAL A 124 -10.36 8.11 -18.73
CA VAL A 124 -9.23 7.18 -18.84
C VAL A 124 -8.05 7.63 -18.00
N MET A 125 -7.39 6.70 -17.31
CA MET A 125 -6.32 6.95 -16.33
C MET A 125 -5.14 7.75 -16.91
N ARG A 126 -4.73 7.48 -18.15
CA ARG A 126 -3.62 8.21 -18.82
C ARG A 126 -3.86 9.71 -19.02
N THR A 127 -5.12 10.16 -18.96
CA THR A 127 -5.49 11.57 -19.19
C THR A 127 -5.37 12.45 -17.96
N PHE A 128 -5.04 11.86 -16.82
CA PHE A 128 -4.80 12.59 -15.59
C PHE A 128 -3.34 13.06 -15.48
N SER A 129 -3.13 14.23 -14.86
CA SER A 129 -1.78 14.69 -14.52
C SER A 129 -1.10 13.76 -13.51
N GLY A 130 0.24 13.81 -13.41
CA GLY A 130 0.98 12.98 -12.45
C GLY A 130 0.49 13.14 -11.00
N GLY A 131 0.21 14.36 -10.57
CA GLY A 131 -0.34 14.60 -9.23
C GLY A 131 -1.76 14.04 -9.05
N GLN A 132 -2.60 14.10 -10.07
CA GLN A 132 -3.92 13.48 -10.06
C GLN A 132 -3.82 11.95 -10.04
N GLN A 133 -2.89 11.37 -10.81
CA GLN A 133 -2.63 9.92 -10.78
C GLN A 133 -2.17 9.45 -9.40
N ALA A 134 -1.30 10.22 -8.74
CA ALA A 134 -0.87 9.91 -7.36
C ALA A 134 -2.06 9.89 -6.38
N ARG A 135 -3.00 10.85 -6.51
CA ARG A 135 -4.23 10.85 -5.69
C ARG A 135 -5.15 9.67 -6.00
N LEU A 136 -5.27 9.27 -7.28
CA LEU A 136 -6.02 8.09 -7.68
C LEU A 136 -5.42 6.80 -7.11
N LEU A 137 -4.10 6.68 -7.08
CA LEU A 137 -3.40 5.55 -6.46
C LEU A 137 -3.66 5.47 -4.94
N LEU A 138 -3.62 6.62 -4.25
CA LEU A 138 -3.95 6.68 -2.82
C LEU A 138 -5.42 6.32 -2.58
N ALA A 139 -6.35 6.88 -3.36
CA ALA A 139 -7.77 6.56 -3.27
C ALA A 139 -8.05 5.07 -3.53
N CYS A 140 -7.31 4.45 -4.46
CA CYS A 140 -7.41 3.01 -4.75
C CYS A 140 -6.97 2.13 -3.58
N ALA A 141 -6.01 2.57 -2.77
CA ALA A 141 -5.68 1.88 -1.52
C ALA A 141 -6.78 2.08 -0.47
N LEU A 142 -7.27 3.30 -0.31
CA LEU A 142 -8.30 3.65 0.69
C LEU A 142 -9.66 2.97 0.44
N ILE A 143 -10.07 2.77 -0.83
CA ILE A 143 -11.36 2.16 -1.16
C ILE A 143 -11.47 0.71 -0.67
N GLN A 144 -10.35 0.04 -0.45
CA GLN A 144 -10.28 -1.31 0.11
C GLN A 144 -10.60 -1.34 1.61
N ASN A 145 -10.72 -0.17 2.24
CA ASN A 145 -10.94 0.01 3.68
C ASN A 145 -9.94 -0.80 4.53
N PRO A 146 -8.62 -0.58 4.35
CA PRO A 146 -7.60 -1.31 5.10
C PRO A 146 -7.61 -0.92 6.59
N ASP A 147 -7.10 -1.83 7.42
CA ASP A 147 -6.95 -1.63 8.88
C ASP A 147 -5.86 -0.62 9.26
#